data_9db14d98a11d4794e584fa9157119cb2
#
_entry.id   9db14d98a11d4794e584fa9157119cb2
#
_cell.length_a   1.000
_cell.length_b   1.000
_cell.length_c   1.000
_cell.angle_alpha   90.00
_cell.angle_beta   90.00
_cell.angle_gamma   90.00
#
_symmetry.space_group_name_H-M   'P 1'
#
loop_
_entity.id
_entity.type
_entity.pdbx_description
1 polymer ?
#
loop_
_entity_poly.entity_id
_entity_poly.type
_entity_poly.pdbx_seq_one_letter_code
_entity_poly.pdbx_strand_id
1 'polypeptide(L)'
;IGIKAFYSCRKFVGVADGGIAYLGNEIGADVSLLEFEPTETHSDHLLIRKEKGAEAGFFNYQANEAALDRQSIRQMSEFTKDALQHIDYEKIKQQRIRNWNILNDALVATNQIQTPLTSDFECPMVYPYMVENGLELRKKLISEKIFVAKYWPNVIPYDGFEFEANLADKVVCLPLDQR
;
A
#
# COMPACT_ATOMS: atom_id res chain seq x y z
N ILE A 1 -8.57 -7.41 -15.74
CA ILE A 1 -7.45 -6.47 -15.92
C ILE A 1 -7.77 -5.62 -17.12
N GLY A 2 -7.71 -4.30 -16.97
CA GLY A 2 -7.99 -3.36 -18.06
C GLY A 2 -6.94 -3.40 -19.18
N ILE A 3 -7.15 -2.58 -20.19
CA ILE A 3 -6.23 -2.45 -21.34
C ILE A 3 -4.86 -1.89 -20.87
N LYS A 4 -4.87 -1.04 -19.84
CA LYS A 4 -3.69 -0.44 -19.22
C LYS A 4 -3.84 -0.46 -17.72
N ALA A 5 -2.75 -0.73 -17.01
CA ALA A 5 -2.70 -0.70 -15.55
C ALA A 5 -1.30 -0.32 -15.07
N PHE A 6 -1.22 0.23 -13.86
CA PHE A 6 0.05 0.40 -13.17
C PHE A 6 -0.04 -0.14 -11.74
N TYR A 7 1.07 -0.62 -11.25
CA TYR A 7 1.19 -1.23 -9.94
C TYR A 7 2.29 -0.57 -9.15
N SER A 8 1.99 -0.16 -7.92
CA SER A 8 2.98 0.33 -6.97
C SER A 8 3.52 -0.84 -6.15
N CYS A 9 4.75 -1.25 -6.39
CA CYS A 9 5.37 -2.40 -5.72
C CYS A 9 5.44 -2.18 -4.20
N ARG A 10 5.71 -0.96 -3.75
CA ARG A 10 5.82 -0.57 -2.34
C ARG A 10 4.57 -0.84 -1.49
N LYS A 11 3.42 -1.06 -2.12
CA LYS A 11 2.16 -1.36 -1.42
C LYS A 11 2.10 -2.79 -0.88
N PHE A 12 2.87 -3.70 -1.47
CA PHE A 12 2.83 -5.13 -1.14
C PHE A 12 4.17 -5.66 -0.61
N VAL A 13 5.28 -5.07 -1.04
CA VAL A 13 6.62 -5.54 -0.71
C VAL A 13 7.50 -4.41 -0.21
N GLY A 14 8.53 -4.75 0.56
CA GLY A 14 9.43 -3.79 1.18
C GLY A 14 10.54 -3.33 0.22
N VAL A 15 10.16 -2.60 -0.82
CA VAL A 15 11.09 -1.92 -1.72
C VAL A 15 10.94 -0.40 -1.58
N ALA A 16 12.00 0.34 -1.87
CA ALA A 16 12.05 1.78 -1.65
C ALA A 16 11.39 2.58 -2.78
N ASP A 17 11.49 2.08 -3.99
CA ASP A 17 11.04 2.71 -5.23
C ASP A 17 10.35 1.70 -6.14
N GLY A 18 10.03 2.10 -7.36
CA GLY A 18 9.56 1.23 -8.41
C GLY A 18 8.05 1.14 -8.56
N GLY A 19 7.67 1.00 -9.80
CA GLY A 19 6.33 0.70 -10.27
C GLY A 19 6.39 -0.14 -11.54
N ILE A 20 5.29 -0.83 -11.84
CA ILE A 20 5.15 -1.65 -13.03
C ILE A 20 3.97 -1.12 -13.82
N ALA A 21 4.20 -0.78 -15.09
CA ALA A 21 3.14 -0.41 -16.02
C ALA A 21 2.83 -1.59 -16.95
N TYR A 22 1.55 -1.94 -17.03
CA TYR A 22 1.03 -2.86 -18.03
C TYR A 22 0.31 -2.05 -19.12
N LEU A 23 0.80 -2.13 -20.34
CA LEU A 23 0.31 -1.33 -21.47
C LEU A 23 -0.54 -2.15 -22.45
N GLY A 24 -0.91 -3.35 -22.11
CA GLY A 24 -1.66 -4.26 -22.99
C GLY A 24 -0.85 -4.66 -24.21
N ASN A 25 -1.44 -4.54 -25.39
CA ASN A 25 -0.80 -4.87 -26.67
C ASN A 25 -0.11 -3.66 -27.33
N GLU A 26 -0.11 -2.50 -26.67
CA GLU A 26 0.58 -1.33 -27.19
C GLU A 26 2.10 -1.49 -27.00
N ILE A 27 2.86 -1.05 -28.00
CA ILE A 27 4.30 -0.90 -27.83
C ILE A 27 4.51 0.16 -26.77
N GLY A 28 5.06 -0.25 -25.62
CA GLY A 28 5.35 0.65 -24.51
C GLY A 28 6.32 1.75 -24.92
N ALA A 29 6.32 2.86 -24.20
CA ALA A 29 7.37 3.85 -24.32
C ALA A 29 8.71 3.16 -24.06
N ASP A 30 9.72 3.51 -24.83
CA ASP A 30 11.07 3.00 -24.63
C ASP A 30 11.62 3.61 -23.32
N VAL A 31 11.50 2.83 -22.25
CA VAL A 31 12.00 3.24 -20.93
C VAL A 31 13.53 3.14 -20.80
N SER A 32 14.21 2.54 -21.79
CA SER A 32 15.68 2.39 -21.76
C SER A 32 16.41 3.74 -21.80
N LEU A 33 15.75 4.78 -22.28
CA LEU A 33 16.27 6.15 -22.32
C LEU A 33 16.11 6.92 -21.00
N LEU A 34 15.36 6.39 -20.06
CA LEU A 34 15.17 7.01 -18.76
C LEU A 34 16.36 6.70 -17.84
N GLU A 35 16.75 7.68 -17.05
CA GLU A 35 17.75 7.48 -16.00
C GLU A 35 17.26 6.49 -14.95
N PHE A 36 18.16 5.75 -14.31
CA PHE A 36 17.84 4.91 -13.17
C PHE A 36 17.70 5.74 -11.90
N GLU A 37 16.81 5.31 -11.01
CA GLU A 37 16.76 5.85 -9.68
C GLU A 37 18.02 5.45 -8.90
N PRO A 38 18.74 6.38 -8.27
CA PRO A 38 19.90 6.05 -7.46
C PRO A 38 19.51 5.17 -6.26
N THR A 39 20.21 4.07 -6.08
CA THR A 39 19.93 3.08 -5.01
C THR A 39 20.08 3.68 -3.60
N GLU A 40 20.94 4.69 -3.44
CA GLU A 40 21.36 5.19 -2.13
C GLU A 40 20.36 6.13 -1.46
N THR A 41 19.40 6.67 -2.21
CA THR A 41 18.60 7.80 -1.74
C THR A 41 17.30 7.45 -1.01
N HIS A 42 16.80 6.22 -1.14
CA HIS A 42 15.41 5.93 -0.71
C HIS A 42 15.25 4.73 0.23
N SER A 43 16.27 3.91 0.44
CA SER A 43 16.17 2.67 1.22
C SER A 43 16.38 2.85 2.73
N ASP A 44 16.91 3.96 3.19
CA ASP A 44 17.27 4.19 4.60
C ASP A 44 16.11 3.96 5.55
N HIS A 45 14.92 4.43 5.21
CA HIS A 45 13.74 4.25 6.04
C HIS A 45 13.35 2.77 6.23
N LEU A 46 13.62 1.91 5.23
CA LEU A 46 13.35 0.47 5.33
C LEU A 46 14.35 -0.22 6.26
N LEU A 47 15.63 0.15 6.18
CA LEU A 47 16.68 -0.37 7.05
C LEU A 47 16.46 0.06 8.49
N ILE A 48 16.21 1.34 8.72
CA ILE A 48 15.91 1.87 10.06
C ILE A 48 14.66 1.20 10.65
N ARG A 49 13.62 1.02 9.83
CA ARG A 49 12.40 0.32 10.25
C ARG A 49 12.65 -1.13 10.63
N LYS A 50 13.51 -1.82 9.89
CA LYS A 50 13.88 -3.21 10.18
C LYS A 50 14.67 -3.34 11.47
N GLU A 51 15.61 -2.42 11.72
CA GLU A 51 16.53 -2.49 12.86
C GLU A 51 15.95 -1.90 14.16
N LYS A 52 15.21 -0.79 14.04
CA LYS A 52 14.79 0.04 15.19
C LYS A 52 13.27 0.19 15.31
N GLY A 53 12.51 -0.43 14.43
CA GLY A 53 11.04 -0.39 14.43
C GLY A 53 10.44 0.74 13.58
N ALA A 54 9.12 0.69 13.42
CA ALA A 54 8.39 1.54 12.49
C ALA A 54 8.43 3.03 12.85
N GLU A 55 8.43 3.37 14.14
CA GLU A 55 8.47 4.76 14.61
C GLU A 55 9.79 5.43 14.25
N ALA A 56 10.92 4.73 14.45
CA ALA A 56 12.24 5.27 14.16
C ALA A 56 12.46 5.59 12.68
N GLY A 57 11.85 4.81 11.77
CA GLY A 57 11.95 5.03 10.32
C GLY A 57 10.92 6.01 9.75
N PHE A 58 9.97 6.51 10.56
CA PHE A 58 8.83 7.26 10.05
C PHE A 58 9.22 8.61 9.44
N PHE A 59 10.15 9.34 10.05
CA PHE A 59 10.63 10.62 9.51
C PHE A 59 11.31 10.44 8.14
N ASN A 60 12.19 9.45 8.03
CA ASN A 60 12.86 9.14 6.76
C ASN A 60 11.85 8.69 5.68
N TYR A 61 10.82 7.93 6.07
CA TYR A 61 9.73 7.59 5.17
C TYR A 61 8.99 8.82 4.64
N GLN A 62 8.62 9.77 5.51
CA GLN A 62 7.96 11.01 5.09
C GLN A 62 8.84 11.84 4.15
N ALA A 63 10.13 11.96 4.45
CA ALA A 63 11.08 12.68 3.60
C ALA A 63 11.18 12.02 2.21
N ASN A 64 11.20 10.69 2.15
CA ASN A 64 11.20 9.94 0.89
C ASN A 64 9.90 10.17 0.09
N GLU A 65 8.73 10.08 0.72
CA GLU A 65 7.45 10.34 0.04
C GLU A 65 7.39 11.77 -0.53
N ALA A 66 7.86 12.76 0.25
CA ALA A 66 7.90 14.15 -0.23
C ALA A 66 8.88 14.37 -1.39
N ALA A 67 9.98 13.64 -1.43
CA ALA A 67 10.93 13.69 -2.53
C ALA A 67 10.35 13.10 -3.82
N LEU A 68 9.57 12.01 -3.71
CA LEU A 68 8.95 11.36 -4.86
C LEU A 68 7.88 12.20 -5.55
N ASP A 69 7.18 13.08 -4.82
CA ASP A 69 6.09 13.90 -5.36
C ASP A 69 6.51 14.83 -6.52
N ARG A 70 7.80 15.14 -6.67
CA ARG A 70 8.31 16.10 -7.64
C ARG A 70 9.38 15.55 -8.57
N GLN A 71 9.60 14.26 -8.55
CA GLN A 71 10.61 13.63 -9.38
C GLN A 71 10.14 13.48 -10.83
N SER A 72 11.09 13.59 -11.76
CA SER A 72 10.90 13.15 -13.13
C SER A 72 10.68 11.63 -13.19
N ILE A 73 10.02 11.15 -14.25
CA ILE A 73 9.87 9.71 -14.47
C ILE A 73 11.26 9.10 -14.65
N ARG A 74 11.56 8.06 -13.87
CA ARG A 74 12.80 7.29 -13.90
C ARG A 74 12.51 5.81 -13.93
N GLN A 75 13.48 5.02 -14.35
CA GLN A 75 13.46 3.58 -14.12
C GLN A 75 13.65 3.30 -12.63
N MET A 76 13.05 2.21 -12.14
CA MET A 76 13.32 1.76 -10.77
C MET A 76 14.82 1.44 -10.59
N SER A 77 15.31 1.56 -9.35
CA SER A 77 16.69 1.23 -9.03
C SER A 77 16.99 -0.24 -9.35
N GLU A 78 18.25 -0.53 -9.71
CA GLU A 78 18.71 -1.91 -9.93
C GLU A 78 18.52 -2.77 -8.67
N PHE A 79 18.67 -2.19 -7.50
CA PHE A 79 18.38 -2.86 -6.23
C PHE A 79 16.93 -3.30 -6.12
N THR A 80 15.97 -2.41 -6.42
CA THR A 80 14.56 -2.75 -6.42
C THR A 80 14.22 -3.79 -7.48
N LYS A 81 14.78 -3.67 -8.67
CA LYS A 81 14.58 -4.61 -9.77
C LYS A 81 15.05 -6.03 -9.40
N ASP A 82 16.24 -6.13 -8.81
CA ASP A 82 16.78 -7.40 -8.33
C ASP A 82 15.92 -7.98 -7.19
N ALA A 83 15.58 -7.17 -6.19
CA ALA A 83 14.73 -7.59 -5.08
C ALA A 83 13.39 -8.15 -5.55
N LEU A 84 12.73 -7.49 -6.51
CA LEU A 84 11.43 -7.94 -7.05
C LEU A 84 11.51 -9.30 -7.75
N GLN A 85 12.66 -9.68 -8.33
CA GLN A 85 12.84 -10.99 -8.96
C GLN A 85 12.96 -12.14 -7.95
N HIS A 86 13.36 -11.85 -6.72
CA HIS A 86 13.58 -12.85 -5.65
C HIS A 86 12.43 -12.98 -4.67
N ILE A 87 11.31 -12.27 -4.90
CA ILE A 87 10.14 -12.33 -4.04
C ILE A 87 9.25 -13.53 -4.38
N ASP A 88 8.90 -14.29 -3.37
CA ASP A 88 7.87 -15.33 -3.44
C ASP A 88 6.47 -14.69 -3.33
N TYR A 89 5.95 -14.26 -4.47
CA TYR A 89 4.64 -13.59 -4.55
C TYR A 89 3.49 -14.49 -4.13
N GLU A 90 3.58 -15.79 -4.41
CA GLU A 90 2.53 -16.72 -4.02
C GLU A 90 2.44 -16.87 -2.51
N LYS A 91 3.56 -16.98 -1.83
CA LYS A 91 3.62 -17.00 -0.38
C LYS A 91 3.06 -15.72 0.25
N ILE A 92 3.38 -14.56 -0.32
CA ILE A 92 2.83 -13.27 0.13
C ILE A 92 1.31 -13.26 -0.02
N LYS A 93 0.80 -13.65 -1.17
CA LYS A 93 -0.63 -13.72 -1.45
C LYS A 93 -1.35 -14.63 -0.46
N GLN A 94 -0.87 -15.85 -0.28
CA GLN A 94 -1.47 -16.83 0.64
C GLN A 94 -1.50 -16.32 2.09
N GLN A 95 -0.42 -15.66 2.55
CA GLN A 95 -0.39 -15.09 3.89
C GLN A 95 -1.40 -13.95 4.04
N ARG A 96 -1.53 -13.06 3.04
CA ARG A 96 -2.50 -11.97 3.07
C ARG A 96 -3.94 -12.46 3.04
N ILE A 97 -4.25 -13.49 2.24
CA ILE A 97 -5.58 -14.13 2.22
C ILE A 97 -5.87 -14.77 3.59
N ARG A 98 -4.91 -15.46 4.18
CA ARG A 98 -5.06 -16.04 5.53
C ARG A 98 -5.37 -14.95 6.56
N ASN A 99 -4.61 -13.85 6.55
CA ASN A 99 -4.83 -12.73 7.48
C ASN A 99 -6.18 -12.06 7.25
N TRP A 100 -6.61 -11.95 5.98
CA TRP A 100 -7.96 -11.47 5.64
C TRP A 100 -9.04 -12.34 6.28
N ASN A 101 -8.97 -13.64 6.11
CA ASN A 101 -9.97 -14.57 6.65
C ASN A 101 -10.06 -14.47 8.17
N ILE A 102 -8.91 -14.40 8.87
CA ILE A 102 -8.88 -14.23 10.32
C ILE A 102 -9.60 -12.95 10.76
N LEU A 103 -9.32 -11.83 10.09
CA LEU A 103 -9.98 -10.56 10.42
C LEU A 103 -11.46 -10.58 10.03
N ASN A 104 -11.79 -11.17 8.89
CA ASN A 104 -13.18 -11.28 8.44
C ASN A 104 -14.02 -12.11 9.42
N ASP A 105 -13.53 -13.28 9.83
CA ASP A 105 -14.24 -14.13 10.79
C ASP A 105 -14.48 -13.41 12.13
N ALA A 106 -13.52 -12.59 12.56
CA ALA A 106 -13.64 -11.84 13.81
C ALA A 106 -14.50 -10.58 13.72
N LEU A 107 -14.55 -9.91 12.57
CA LEU A 107 -15.06 -8.53 12.45
C LEU A 107 -16.27 -8.39 11.53
N VAL A 108 -16.60 -9.38 10.69
CA VAL A 108 -17.69 -9.26 9.69
C VAL A 108 -19.03 -8.88 10.30
N ALA A 109 -19.34 -9.36 11.51
CA ALA A 109 -20.62 -9.07 12.20
C ALA A 109 -20.76 -7.58 12.61
N THR A 110 -19.65 -6.86 12.77
CA THR A 110 -19.63 -5.45 13.17
C THR A 110 -19.17 -4.51 12.07
N ASN A 111 -18.71 -5.05 10.95
CA ASN A 111 -18.25 -4.26 9.82
C ASN A 111 -19.44 -3.71 9.03
N GLN A 112 -19.52 -2.39 8.90
CA GLN A 112 -20.59 -1.70 8.16
C GLN A 112 -20.40 -1.76 6.63
N ILE A 113 -19.26 -2.27 6.16
CA ILE A 113 -18.99 -2.49 4.73
C ILE A 113 -18.67 -3.97 4.49
N GLN A 114 -19.28 -4.54 3.44
CA GLN A 114 -18.99 -5.92 3.04
C GLN A 114 -18.11 -5.91 1.79
N THR A 115 -16.94 -6.51 1.93
CA THR A 115 -15.93 -6.58 0.86
C THR A 115 -15.41 -8.02 0.76
N PRO A 116 -16.24 -8.98 0.34
CA PRO A 116 -15.81 -10.37 0.22
C PRO A 116 -14.69 -10.49 -0.81
N LEU A 117 -13.73 -11.41 -0.58
CA LEU A 117 -12.83 -11.85 -1.64
C LEU A 117 -13.64 -12.67 -2.64
N THR A 118 -13.62 -12.25 -3.89
CA THR A 118 -14.50 -12.81 -4.94
C THR A 118 -13.79 -13.79 -5.86
N SER A 119 -12.47 -13.86 -5.80
CA SER A 119 -11.70 -14.79 -6.64
C SER A 119 -10.36 -15.19 -5.99
N ASP A 120 -9.85 -16.35 -6.38
CA ASP A 120 -8.52 -16.84 -6.00
C ASP A 120 -7.37 -16.02 -6.57
N PHE A 121 -7.67 -15.09 -7.49
CA PHE A 121 -6.68 -14.19 -8.08
C PHE A 121 -6.46 -12.92 -7.27
N GLU A 122 -7.30 -12.65 -6.29
CA GLU A 122 -7.19 -11.45 -5.47
C GLU A 122 -6.06 -11.58 -4.45
N CYS A 123 -5.32 -10.48 -4.27
CA CYS A 123 -4.35 -10.33 -3.20
C CYS A 123 -4.73 -9.06 -2.42
N PRO A 124 -5.36 -9.20 -1.26
CA PRO A 124 -5.86 -8.04 -0.52
C PRO A 124 -4.71 -7.21 0.05
N MET A 125 -4.79 -5.89 -0.11
CA MET A 125 -3.80 -4.97 0.43
C MET A 125 -4.05 -4.68 1.91
N VAL A 126 -5.31 -4.48 2.28
CA VAL A 126 -5.78 -4.19 3.64
C VAL A 126 -7.13 -4.85 3.86
N TYR A 127 -7.54 -5.02 5.12
CA TYR A 127 -8.92 -5.33 5.46
C TYR A 127 -9.66 -4.01 5.75
N PRO A 128 -10.64 -3.62 4.94
CA PRO A 128 -11.42 -2.41 5.18
C PRO A 128 -12.45 -2.69 6.28
N TYR A 129 -12.28 -2.02 7.40
CA TYR A 129 -13.19 -2.11 8.54
C TYR A 129 -13.87 -0.77 8.78
N MET A 130 -15.17 -0.70 8.51
CA MET A 130 -15.97 0.50 8.65
C MET A 130 -16.81 0.46 9.92
N VAL A 131 -16.67 1.48 10.76
CA VAL A 131 -17.43 1.69 11.99
C VAL A 131 -17.70 3.17 12.20
N GLU A 132 -18.75 3.52 12.94
CA GLU A 132 -19.11 4.93 13.19
C GLU A 132 -17.96 5.76 13.78
N ASN A 133 -17.20 5.19 14.70
CA ASN A 133 -16.07 5.84 15.37
C ASN A 133 -14.71 5.46 14.74
N GLY A 134 -14.64 5.28 13.41
CA GLY A 134 -13.43 4.83 12.70
C GLY A 134 -12.20 5.69 12.97
N LEU A 135 -12.35 7.01 13.03
CA LEU A 135 -11.24 7.91 13.33
C LEU A 135 -10.67 7.71 14.76
N GLU A 136 -11.53 7.48 15.74
CA GLU A 136 -11.14 7.23 17.13
C GLU A 136 -10.48 5.86 17.27
N LEU A 137 -11.07 4.84 16.63
CA LEU A 137 -10.48 3.52 16.56
C LEU A 137 -9.08 3.56 15.94
N ARG A 138 -8.91 4.30 14.84
CA ARG A 138 -7.61 4.50 14.21
C ARG A 138 -6.60 5.11 15.16
N LYS A 139 -6.97 6.17 15.91
CA LYS A 139 -6.09 6.81 16.90
C LYS A 139 -5.69 5.82 18.00
N LYS A 140 -6.64 5.02 18.49
CA LYS A 140 -6.38 3.99 19.51
C LYS A 140 -5.42 2.92 19.00
N LEU A 141 -5.63 2.40 17.79
CA LEU A 141 -4.72 1.41 17.18
C LEU A 141 -3.30 1.96 17.08
N ILE A 142 -3.13 3.22 16.64
CA ILE A 142 -1.82 3.85 16.54
C ILE A 142 -1.17 4.01 17.92
N SER A 143 -1.94 4.36 18.96
CA SER A 143 -1.39 4.45 20.33
C SER A 143 -0.92 3.09 20.87
N GLU A 144 -1.53 2.01 20.41
CA GLU A 144 -1.12 0.63 20.68
C GLU A 144 -0.06 0.10 19.68
N LYS A 145 0.53 1.02 18.90
CA LYS A 145 1.57 0.71 17.88
C LYS A 145 1.12 -0.19 16.73
N ILE A 146 -0.19 -0.26 16.50
CA ILE A 146 -0.78 -0.86 15.30
C ILE A 146 -0.97 0.26 14.29
N PHE A 147 0.01 0.41 13.39
CA PHE A 147 0.00 1.49 12.41
C PHE A 147 -0.93 1.19 11.25
N VAL A 148 -2.02 1.93 11.18
CA VAL A 148 -3.03 1.85 10.12
C VAL A 148 -2.98 3.08 9.23
N ALA A 149 -2.94 2.87 7.93
CA ALA A 149 -2.94 3.95 6.96
C ALA A 149 -4.30 4.66 6.90
N LYS A 150 -4.31 5.96 6.60
CA LYS A 150 -5.48 6.66 6.08
C LYS A 150 -5.24 6.86 4.59
N TYR A 151 -5.99 6.16 3.75
CA TYR A 151 -5.95 6.37 2.32
C TYR A 151 -6.82 7.57 1.94
N TRP A 152 -6.41 8.29 0.91
CA TRP A 152 -7.08 9.49 0.41
C TRP A 152 -7.36 10.54 1.50
N PRO A 153 -6.32 10.98 2.25
CA PRO A 153 -6.50 11.95 3.33
C PRO A 153 -7.01 13.30 2.83
N ASN A 154 -6.90 13.57 1.53
CA ASN A 154 -7.27 14.81 0.87
C ASN A 154 -8.67 14.75 0.24
N VAL A 155 -9.43 13.67 0.45
CA VAL A 155 -10.83 13.65 0.02
C VAL A 155 -11.59 14.70 0.82
N ILE A 156 -12.09 15.71 0.10
CA ILE A 156 -12.92 16.78 0.63
C ILE A 156 -14.36 16.44 0.30
N PRO A 157 -15.32 16.65 1.19
CA PRO A 157 -16.71 16.49 0.86
C PRO A 157 -17.10 17.53 -0.21
N TYR A 158 -17.41 17.04 -1.41
CA TYR A 158 -18.05 17.82 -2.46
C TYR A 158 -19.53 17.45 -2.52
N ASP A 159 -20.37 18.36 -2.93
CA ASP A 159 -21.79 18.08 -3.17
C ASP A 159 -21.95 16.90 -4.13
N GLY A 160 -22.67 15.86 -3.72
CA GLY A 160 -22.85 14.63 -4.48
C GLY A 160 -21.78 13.55 -4.28
N PHE A 161 -20.79 13.76 -3.39
CA PHE A 161 -19.72 12.81 -3.05
C PHE A 161 -19.61 12.55 -1.55
N GLU A 162 -20.71 12.71 -0.83
CA GLU A 162 -20.77 12.52 0.63
C GLU A 162 -20.46 11.07 1.03
N PHE A 163 -20.79 10.12 0.16
CA PHE A 163 -20.50 8.71 0.39
C PHE A 163 -18.98 8.44 0.43
N GLU A 164 -18.23 8.97 -0.54
CA GLU A 164 -16.78 8.82 -0.63
C GLU A 164 -16.07 9.52 0.53
N ALA A 165 -16.54 10.69 0.92
CA ALA A 165 -16.02 11.41 2.09
C ALA A 165 -16.25 10.62 3.38
N ASN A 166 -17.44 10.03 3.53
CA ASN A 166 -17.78 9.19 4.67
C ASN A 166 -16.92 7.92 4.72
N LEU A 167 -16.67 7.26 3.57
CA LEU A 167 -15.73 6.14 3.49
C LEU A 167 -14.33 6.54 3.93
N ALA A 168 -13.80 7.66 3.44
CA ALA A 168 -12.46 8.13 3.76
C ALA A 168 -12.28 8.41 5.27
N ASP A 169 -13.34 8.79 5.98
CA ASP A 169 -13.30 9.08 7.41
C ASP A 169 -13.58 7.86 8.30
N LYS A 170 -14.51 7.00 7.92
CA LYS A 170 -14.97 5.89 8.77
C LYS A 170 -14.24 4.57 8.54
N VAL A 171 -13.64 4.38 7.35
CA VAL A 171 -12.93 3.12 7.06
C VAL A 171 -11.56 3.12 7.71
N VAL A 172 -11.33 2.13 8.56
CA VAL A 172 -10.03 1.80 9.12
C VAL A 172 -9.40 0.67 8.30
N CYS A 173 -8.30 0.97 7.63
CA CYS A 173 -7.59 0.02 6.78
C CYS A 173 -6.66 -0.85 7.62
N LEU A 174 -7.17 -2.00 8.13
CA LEU A 174 -6.39 -2.90 8.97
C LEU A 174 -5.29 -3.60 8.15
N PRO A 175 -4.07 -3.71 8.69
CA PRO A 175 -2.94 -4.28 7.97
C PRO A 175 -3.10 -5.79 7.77
N LEU A 176 -2.73 -6.27 6.59
CA LEU A 176 -2.71 -7.68 6.20
C LEU A 176 -1.31 -8.12 5.78
N ASP A 177 -0.30 -7.38 6.19
CA ASP A 177 1.04 -7.66 5.70
C ASP A 177 1.53 -9.08 6.07
N GLN A 178 2.51 -9.55 5.34
CA GLN A 178 3.03 -10.92 5.40
C GLN A 178 4.06 -11.17 6.51
N ARG A 179 4.25 -10.21 7.39
CA ARG A 179 5.18 -10.31 8.53
C ARG A 179 4.58 -11.08 9.69
#